data_909ce7afc37080d6151473331f386bd0
#
_entry.id   909ce7afc37080d6151473331f386bd0
#
_cell.length_a   1.000
_cell.length_b   1.000
_cell.length_c   1.000
_cell.angle_alpha   90.00
_cell.angle_beta   90.00
_cell.angle_gamma   90.00
#
_symmetry.space_group_name_H-M   'P 1'
#
loop_
_entity.id
_entity.type
_entity.pdbx_description
1 polymer ?
#
loop_
_entity_poly.entity_id
_entity_poly.type
_entity_poly.pdbx_seq_one_letter_code
_entity_poly.pdbx_strand_id
1 'polypeptide(L)'
;MNKRIITVLIALLITLMLVGCKANDSKPSLEIMPNDDNTISITADKAGISGGGGADITVSEGQKLVIDSTLSKGEIQIKFFHDEAPANPDASVDEILHTNDTSTLDVTVNDAGTTEHTVDPGSYTIMVNVKKTTTGTIVISAK
;
A
#
# COMPACT_ATOMS: atom_id res chain seq x y z
N MET A 1 -25.62 55.75 -7.31
CA MET A 1 -24.80 54.76 -6.63
C MET A 1 -23.37 55.29 -6.52
N ASN A 2 -22.85 55.42 -5.33
CA ASN A 2 -21.57 56.12 -5.08
C ASN A 2 -20.38 55.29 -5.63
N LYS A 3 -19.50 55.93 -6.39
CA LYS A 3 -18.27 55.30 -6.98
C LYS A 3 -17.47 54.50 -5.94
N ARG A 4 -17.48 54.90 -4.67
CA ARG A 4 -16.80 54.20 -3.58
C ARG A 4 -17.42 52.86 -3.21
N ILE A 5 -18.74 52.69 -3.39
CA ILE A 5 -19.46 51.43 -3.12
C ILE A 5 -19.13 50.40 -4.23
N ILE A 6 -19.01 50.87 -5.45
CA ILE A 6 -18.66 50.00 -6.60
C ILE A 6 -17.23 49.45 -6.45
N THR A 7 -16.29 50.31 -6.01
CA THR A 7 -14.89 49.90 -5.79
C THR A 7 -14.76 48.86 -4.69
N VAL A 8 -15.52 49.00 -3.58
CA VAL A 8 -15.50 48.03 -2.49
C VAL A 8 -16.15 46.68 -2.92
N LEU A 9 -17.22 46.75 -3.72
CA LEU A 9 -17.87 45.53 -4.22
C LEU A 9 -16.99 44.73 -5.18
N ILE A 10 -16.24 45.42 -6.06
CA ILE A 10 -15.29 44.79 -6.99
C ILE A 10 -14.10 44.19 -6.21
N ALA A 11 -13.59 44.88 -5.21
CA ALA A 11 -12.51 44.36 -4.36
C ALA A 11 -12.96 43.11 -3.56
N LEU A 12 -14.21 43.06 -3.08
CA LEU A 12 -14.78 41.91 -2.39
C LEU A 12 -14.98 40.73 -3.32
N LEU A 13 -15.40 40.94 -4.58
CA LEU A 13 -15.56 39.91 -5.58
C LEU A 13 -14.22 39.26 -6.00
N ILE A 14 -13.17 40.07 -6.12
CA ILE A 14 -11.82 39.59 -6.46
C ILE A 14 -11.23 38.79 -5.28
N THR A 15 -11.49 39.13 -4.06
CA THR A 15 -11.05 38.36 -2.89
C THR A 15 -11.78 37.00 -2.79
N LEU A 16 -13.04 36.91 -3.18
CA LEU A 16 -13.75 35.63 -3.20
C LEU A 16 -13.25 34.68 -4.32
N MET A 17 -12.70 35.24 -5.41
CA MET A 17 -12.15 34.40 -6.50
C MET A 17 -10.77 33.81 -6.19
N LEU A 18 -10.05 34.35 -5.17
CA LEU A 18 -8.74 33.84 -4.74
C LEU A 18 -8.83 32.74 -3.66
N VAL A 19 -10.02 32.42 -3.15
CA VAL A 19 -10.27 31.28 -2.25
C VAL A 19 -10.74 30.06 -3.06
N GLY A 20 -10.66 30.13 -4.40
CA GLY A 20 -10.93 29.03 -5.30
C GLY A 20 -9.80 28.04 -5.35
N CYS A 21 -10.07 26.84 -4.89
CA CYS A 21 -9.37 25.59 -5.22
C CYS A 21 -7.88 25.57 -4.86
N LYS A 22 -7.55 25.39 -3.59
CA LYS A 22 -6.52 24.40 -3.28
C LYS A 22 -7.15 23.04 -3.59
N ALA A 23 -7.11 22.64 -4.85
CA ALA A 23 -7.07 21.24 -5.18
C ALA A 23 -5.82 20.74 -4.45
N ASN A 24 -6.00 19.99 -3.37
CA ASN A 24 -4.97 19.13 -2.85
C ASN A 24 -4.75 18.08 -3.95
N ASP A 25 -3.94 18.41 -4.94
CA ASP A 25 -3.32 17.43 -5.80
C ASP A 25 -2.29 16.71 -4.94
N SER A 26 -2.78 15.81 -4.06
CA SER A 26 -1.91 14.86 -3.41
C SER A 26 -1.19 14.08 -4.51
N LYS A 27 0.13 14.14 -4.50
CA LYS A 27 0.92 13.39 -5.47
C LYS A 27 0.58 11.91 -5.30
N PRO A 28 0.47 11.15 -6.40
CA PRO A 28 0.28 9.72 -6.32
C PRO A 28 1.30 9.09 -5.37
N SER A 29 0.87 8.31 -4.41
CA SER A 29 1.74 7.68 -3.42
C SER A 29 1.34 6.25 -3.15
N LEU A 30 2.36 5.41 -2.93
CA LEU A 30 2.25 4.07 -2.38
C LEU A 30 3.16 4.01 -1.16
N GLU A 31 2.59 3.70 -0.01
CA GLU A 31 3.32 3.59 1.25
C GLU A 31 3.11 2.19 1.83
N ILE A 32 4.19 1.54 2.21
CA ILE A 32 4.20 0.22 2.83
C ILE A 32 4.88 0.37 4.18
N MET A 33 4.14 0.17 5.26
CA MET A 33 4.59 0.37 6.63
C MET A 33 4.44 -0.91 7.44
N PRO A 34 5.55 -1.53 7.88
CA PRO A 34 5.51 -2.51 8.94
C PRO A 34 5.18 -1.81 10.27
N ASN A 35 4.32 -2.44 11.08
CA ASN A 35 3.94 -1.96 12.40
C ASN A 35 4.51 -2.87 13.49
N ASP A 36 4.65 -2.33 14.71
CA ASP A 36 5.24 -3.05 15.85
C ASP A 36 4.40 -4.26 16.31
N ASP A 37 3.14 -4.34 15.92
CA ASP A 37 2.20 -5.42 16.25
C ASP A 37 2.19 -6.59 15.25
N ASN A 38 3.25 -6.73 14.46
CA ASN A 38 3.34 -7.75 13.40
C ASN A 38 2.22 -7.62 12.36
N THR A 39 1.88 -6.40 12.01
CA THR A 39 0.98 -6.07 10.90
C THR A 39 1.69 -5.23 9.85
N ILE A 40 1.20 -5.25 8.62
CA ILE A 40 1.71 -4.42 7.53
C ILE A 40 0.55 -3.61 6.98
N SER A 41 0.73 -2.29 6.91
CA SER A 41 -0.21 -1.38 6.28
C SER A 41 0.29 -0.95 4.92
N ILE A 42 -0.53 -1.11 3.89
CA ILE A 42 -0.29 -0.65 2.53
C ILE A 42 -1.31 0.43 2.21
N THR A 43 -0.86 1.66 2.05
CA THR A 43 -1.72 2.80 1.72
C THR A 43 -1.41 3.29 0.31
N ALA A 44 -2.44 3.35 -0.52
CA ALA A 44 -2.37 3.85 -1.89
C ALA A 44 -3.26 5.09 -2.04
N ASP A 45 -2.70 6.21 -2.47
CA ASP A 45 -3.45 7.41 -2.89
C ASP A 45 -3.16 7.67 -4.36
N LYS A 46 -4.11 7.31 -5.23
CA LYS A 46 -3.97 7.38 -6.69
C LYS A 46 -2.68 6.73 -7.21
N ALA A 47 -2.16 5.74 -6.48
CA ALA A 47 -0.93 5.05 -6.85
C ALA A 47 -1.04 4.47 -8.25
N GLY A 48 -0.11 4.84 -9.12
CA GLY A 48 -0.01 4.33 -10.48
C GLY A 48 0.64 2.95 -10.53
N ILE A 49 0.70 2.36 -11.74
CA ILE A 49 1.35 1.08 -11.97
C ILE A 49 2.81 1.18 -11.50
N SER A 50 3.15 0.41 -10.48
CA SER A 50 4.48 0.42 -9.88
C SER A 50 4.69 -0.88 -9.07
N GLY A 51 5.95 -1.23 -8.86
CA GLY A 51 6.35 -2.21 -7.87
C GLY A 51 6.91 -1.50 -6.65
N GLY A 52 6.59 -1.95 -5.47
CA GLY A 52 7.04 -1.35 -4.22
C GLY A 52 7.70 -2.37 -3.30
N GLY A 53 8.54 -1.83 -2.42
CA GLY A 53 9.43 -2.54 -1.52
C GLY A 53 8.75 -3.56 -0.61
N GLY A 54 9.60 -4.25 0.14
CA GLY A 54 9.21 -5.32 1.03
C GLY A 54 8.96 -4.86 2.45
N ALA A 55 8.18 -5.66 3.15
CA ALA A 55 8.06 -5.65 4.59
C ALA A 55 7.93 -7.10 5.03
N ASP A 56 8.30 -7.38 6.28
CA ASP A 56 8.31 -8.74 6.80
C ASP A 56 7.13 -8.94 7.75
N ILE A 57 6.55 -10.15 7.72
CA ILE A 57 5.51 -10.59 8.63
C ILE A 57 5.81 -12.01 9.10
N THR A 58 5.62 -12.27 10.38
CA THR A 58 5.82 -13.59 10.96
C THR A 58 4.48 -14.26 11.21
N VAL A 59 4.34 -15.50 10.77
CA VAL A 59 3.16 -16.35 11.02
C VAL A 59 3.56 -17.45 11.99
N SER A 60 2.90 -17.52 13.14
CA SER A 60 3.10 -18.58 14.13
C SER A 60 2.24 -19.79 13.82
N GLU A 61 2.56 -20.93 14.46
CA GLU A 61 1.77 -22.15 14.32
C GLU A 61 0.29 -21.91 14.69
N GLY A 62 -0.62 -22.35 13.82
CA GLY A 62 -2.06 -22.17 13.97
C GLY A 62 -2.63 -20.82 13.56
N GLN A 63 -1.77 -19.87 13.19
CA GLN A 63 -2.20 -18.59 12.64
C GLN A 63 -2.42 -18.67 11.12
N LYS A 64 -3.22 -17.71 10.61
CA LYS A 64 -3.44 -17.47 9.19
C LYS A 64 -3.01 -16.07 8.82
N LEU A 65 -2.65 -15.86 7.57
CA LEU A 65 -2.56 -14.53 7.00
C LEU A 65 -3.97 -13.99 6.73
N VAL A 66 -4.26 -12.84 7.31
CA VAL A 66 -5.53 -12.13 7.12
C VAL A 66 -5.24 -10.83 6.39
N ILE A 67 -5.94 -10.62 5.28
CA ILE A 67 -5.80 -9.42 4.44
C ILE A 67 -7.12 -8.67 4.49
N ASP A 68 -7.10 -7.53 5.16
CA ASP A 68 -8.24 -6.60 5.28
C ASP A 68 -8.05 -5.45 4.29
N SER A 69 -8.97 -5.30 3.35
CA SER A 69 -8.91 -4.28 2.30
C SER A 69 -10.04 -3.28 2.42
N THR A 70 -9.70 -2.01 2.25
CA THR A 70 -10.64 -0.90 2.06
C THR A 70 -10.45 -0.23 0.69
N LEU A 71 -9.95 -0.98 -0.31
CA LEU A 71 -9.77 -0.44 -1.65
C LEU A 71 -11.11 0.04 -2.21
N SER A 72 -11.13 1.30 -2.62
CA SER A 72 -12.28 1.91 -3.32
C SER A 72 -12.12 1.83 -4.83
N LYS A 73 -10.89 1.61 -5.29
CA LYS A 73 -10.55 1.56 -6.71
C LYS A 73 -9.18 0.91 -6.91
N GLY A 74 -9.03 0.18 -7.99
CA GLY A 74 -7.75 -0.30 -8.48
C GLY A 74 -7.50 -1.78 -8.27
N GLU A 75 -6.23 -2.16 -8.29
CA GLU A 75 -5.80 -3.55 -8.15
C GLU A 75 -4.37 -3.59 -7.64
N ILE A 76 -4.14 -4.32 -6.57
CA ILE A 76 -2.82 -4.58 -5.98
C ILE A 76 -2.60 -6.08 -5.95
N GLN A 77 -1.45 -6.53 -6.44
CA GLN A 77 -0.94 -7.88 -6.25
C GLN A 77 0.07 -7.88 -5.12
N ILE A 78 -0.11 -8.78 -4.17
CA ILE A 78 0.80 -8.99 -3.03
C ILE A 78 1.37 -10.40 -3.16
N LYS A 79 2.69 -10.48 -3.22
CA LYS A 79 3.43 -11.74 -3.26
C LYS A 79 4.09 -11.96 -1.91
N PHE A 80 3.98 -13.17 -1.39
CA PHE A 80 4.60 -13.58 -0.14
C PHE A 80 5.70 -14.60 -0.45
N PHE A 81 6.88 -14.32 0.03
CA PHE A 81 8.05 -15.18 -0.09
C PHE A 81 8.40 -15.70 1.31
N HIS A 82 8.36 -17.01 1.49
CA HIS A 82 8.77 -17.64 2.73
C HIS A 82 10.28 -17.50 2.88
N ASP A 83 10.73 -16.91 3.98
CA ASP A 83 12.14 -16.75 4.28
C ASP A 83 12.70 -18.08 4.78
N GLU A 84 13.13 -18.92 3.86
CA GLU A 84 13.89 -20.12 4.21
C GLU A 84 15.32 -19.67 4.55
N ALA A 85 15.86 -20.17 5.67
CA ALA A 85 17.26 -20.00 5.97
C ALA A 85 18.07 -20.58 4.78
N PRO A 86 19.05 -19.85 4.24
CA PRO A 86 19.82 -20.35 3.11
C PRO A 86 20.42 -21.71 3.46
N ALA A 87 20.26 -22.67 2.60
CA ALA A 87 20.80 -24.03 2.79
C ALA A 87 22.33 -24.04 2.96
N ASN A 88 22.97 -22.93 2.56
CA ASN A 88 24.40 -22.68 2.73
C ASN A 88 24.60 -21.36 3.47
N PRO A 89 25.15 -21.36 4.71
CA PRO A 89 25.42 -20.12 5.46
C PRO A 89 26.46 -19.20 4.80
N ASP A 90 27.21 -19.71 3.84
CA ASP A 90 28.20 -18.94 3.07
C ASP A 90 27.69 -18.51 1.69
N ALA A 91 26.39 -18.69 1.41
CA ALA A 91 25.79 -18.30 0.15
C ALA A 91 25.94 -16.79 -0.11
N SER A 92 26.33 -16.43 -1.33
CA SER A 92 26.40 -15.02 -1.74
C SER A 92 25.00 -14.40 -1.80
N VAL A 93 24.92 -13.07 -1.64
CA VAL A 93 23.67 -12.33 -1.74
C VAL A 93 22.92 -12.62 -3.06
N ASP A 94 23.64 -12.80 -4.16
CA ASP A 94 23.09 -13.16 -5.45
C ASP A 94 22.45 -14.58 -5.45
N GLU A 95 23.05 -15.52 -4.72
CA GLU A 95 22.54 -16.89 -4.61
C GLU A 95 21.28 -16.95 -3.74
N ILE A 96 21.22 -16.11 -2.70
CA ILE A 96 20.05 -15.95 -1.84
C ILE A 96 18.89 -15.33 -2.64
N LEU A 97 19.15 -14.34 -3.49
CA LEU A 97 18.14 -13.69 -4.33
C LEU A 97 17.58 -14.61 -5.42
N HIS A 98 18.37 -15.57 -5.91
CA HIS A 98 17.94 -16.51 -6.94
C HIS A 98 17.20 -17.76 -6.40
N THR A 99 17.39 -18.11 -5.14
CA THR A 99 16.71 -19.27 -4.52
C THR A 99 15.25 -19.00 -4.18
N ASN A 100 14.82 -17.74 -4.10
CA ASN A 100 13.45 -17.33 -3.72
C ASN A 100 12.65 -16.76 -4.91
N ASP A 101 12.88 -17.25 -6.12
CA ASP A 101 12.21 -16.71 -7.33
C ASP A 101 10.72 -17.10 -7.43
N THR A 102 10.25 -17.99 -6.54
CA THR A 102 8.86 -18.44 -6.52
C THR A 102 8.17 -17.97 -5.24
N SER A 103 7.18 -17.10 -5.39
CA SER A 103 6.32 -16.72 -4.26
C SER A 103 5.56 -17.92 -3.73
N THR A 104 5.48 -18.04 -2.41
CA THR A 104 4.70 -19.08 -1.73
C THR A 104 3.20 -18.84 -1.86
N LEU A 105 2.80 -17.56 -1.88
CA LEU A 105 1.42 -17.14 -2.02
C LEU A 105 1.35 -15.85 -2.85
N ASP A 106 0.45 -15.82 -3.83
CA ASP A 106 0.10 -14.64 -4.61
C ASP A 106 -1.37 -14.27 -4.35
N VAL A 107 -1.60 -13.05 -3.91
CA VAL A 107 -2.95 -12.53 -3.65
C VAL A 107 -3.19 -11.29 -4.49
N THR A 108 -4.30 -11.26 -5.22
CA THR A 108 -4.76 -10.06 -5.93
C THR A 108 -5.94 -9.46 -5.17
N VAL A 109 -5.80 -8.21 -4.78
CA VAL A 109 -6.82 -7.42 -4.07
C VAL A 109 -7.32 -6.34 -4.99
N ASN A 110 -8.62 -6.33 -5.28
CA ASN A 110 -9.28 -5.37 -6.18
C ASN A 110 -10.53 -4.74 -5.58
N ASP A 111 -10.99 -5.23 -4.43
CA ASP A 111 -12.18 -4.77 -3.74
C ASP A 111 -11.93 -4.60 -2.24
N ALA A 112 -12.88 -3.95 -1.55
CA ALA A 112 -12.93 -3.94 -0.11
C ALA A 112 -13.42 -5.30 0.41
N GLY A 113 -12.84 -5.77 1.50
CA GLY A 113 -13.21 -7.03 2.14
C GLY A 113 -12.05 -7.68 2.86
N THR A 114 -12.33 -8.81 3.48
CA THR A 114 -11.36 -9.59 4.25
C THR A 114 -11.17 -10.95 3.59
N THR A 115 -9.92 -11.37 3.41
CA THR A 115 -9.57 -12.73 2.98
C THR A 115 -8.61 -13.37 3.96
N GLU A 116 -8.71 -14.68 4.11
CA GLU A 116 -7.83 -15.50 4.97
C GLU A 116 -7.09 -16.53 4.14
N HIS A 117 -5.81 -16.70 4.43
CA HIS A 117 -4.94 -17.63 3.74
C HIS A 117 -4.18 -18.48 4.76
N THR A 118 -4.27 -19.80 4.60
CA THR A 118 -3.46 -20.74 5.40
C THR A 118 -2.09 -20.86 4.73
N VAL A 119 -1.05 -20.60 5.49
CA VAL A 119 0.34 -20.74 5.10
C VAL A 119 1.12 -21.48 6.18
N ASP A 120 2.29 -21.99 5.85
CA ASP A 120 3.17 -22.62 6.82
C ASP A 120 3.70 -21.58 7.82
N PRO A 121 3.95 -21.96 9.09
CA PRO A 121 4.57 -21.06 10.06
C PRO A 121 5.97 -20.61 9.58
N GLY A 122 6.29 -19.34 9.81
CA GLY A 122 7.58 -18.79 9.43
C GLY A 122 7.55 -17.29 9.21
N SER A 123 8.68 -16.76 8.77
CA SER A 123 8.81 -15.37 8.33
C SER A 123 8.55 -15.27 6.83
N TYR A 124 7.87 -14.21 6.43
CA TYR A 124 7.53 -13.93 5.04
C TYR A 124 7.92 -12.50 4.69
N THR A 125 8.65 -12.34 3.61
CA THR A 125 8.84 -11.04 2.96
C THR A 125 7.74 -10.83 1.93
N ILE A 126 7.08 -9.67 1.94
CA ILE A 126 6.08 -9.32 0.93
C ILE A 126 6.66 -8.43 -0.16
N MET A 127 6.16 -8.60 -1.37
CA MET A 127 6.36 -7.67 -2.48
C MET A 127 5.00 -7.18 -2.98
N VAL A 128 4.88 -5.87 -3.15
CA VAL A 128 3.63 -5.21 -3.55
C VAL A 128 3.75 -4.68 -4.97
N ASN A 129 2.83 -5.05 -5.84
CA ASN A 129 2.75 -4.57 -7.21
C ASN A 129 1.38 -3.93 -7.47
N VAL A 130 1.38 -2.65 -7.79
CA VAL A 130 0.18 -1.93 -8.24
C VAL A 130 -0.07 -2.24 -9.70
N LYS A 131 -1.20 -2.86 -10.02
CA LYS A 131 -1.57 -3.27 -11.39
C LYS A 131 -2.44 -2.25 -12.11
N LYS A 132 -3.21 -1.48 -11.35
CA LYS A 132 -4.09 -0.40 -11.86
C LYS A 132 -4.02 0.77 -10.89
N THR A 133 -4.32 1.97 -11.34
CA THR A 133 -4.39 3.15 -10.46
C THR A 133 -5.27 2.86 -9.26
N THR A 134 -4.69 2.88 -8.07
CA THR A 134 -5.30 2.36 -6.85
C THR A 134 -5.44 3.44 -5.79
N THR A 135 -6.55 3.37 -5.05
CA THR A 135 -6.83 4.21 -3.89
C THR A 135 -7.48 3.37 -2.79
N GLY A 136 -6.93 3.44 -1.59
CA GLY A 136 -7.41 2.75 -0.41
C GLY A 136 -6.28 2.19 0.44
N THR A 137 -6.64 1.35 1.40
CA THR A 137 -5.68 0.76 2.34
C THR A 137 -5.88 -0.75 2.41
N ILE A 138 -4.79 -1.47 2.55
CA ILE A 138 -4.77 -2.90 2.86
C ILE A 138 -3.99 -3.08 4.15
N VAL A 139 -4.53 -3.87 5.08
CA VAL A 139 -3.84 -4.30 6.29
C VAL A 139 -3.64 -5.80 6.24
N ILE A 140 -2.40 -6.23 6.40
CA ILE A 140 -2.02 -7.65 6.48
C ILE A 140 -1.68 -7.95 7.92
N SER A 141 -2.21 -9.04 8.46
CA SER A 141 -1.96 -9.48 9.84
C SER A 141 -1.87 -11.01 9.92
N ALA A 142 -1.20 -11.50 10.94
CA ALA A 142 -1.20 -12.92 11.31
C ALA A 142 -2.11 -13.12 12.52
N LYS A 143 -3.18 -13.92 12.39
CA LYS A 143 -4.20 -14.17 13.44
C LYS A 143 -4.51 -15.63 13.60
#